data_fabfb3bbe3c4c00a03a2f4c7fe8fc3a5
#
_entry.id   fabfb3bbe3c4c00a03a2f4c7fe8fc3a5
#
_cell.length_a   1.000
_cell.length_b   1.000
_cell.length_c   1.000
_cell.angle_alpha   90.00
_cell.angle_beta   90.00
_cell.angle_gamma   90.00
#
_symmetry.space_group_name_H-M   'P 1'
#
loop_
_entity.id
_entity.type
_entity.pdbx_description
1 polymer ?
#
loop_
_entity_poly.entity_id
_entity_poly.type
_entity_poly.pdbx_seq_one_letter_code
_entity_poly.pdbx_strand_id
1 'polypeptide(L)'
;MKIKGLSTLNCCQLVSQRLFLCFVVFMGFFLTLGLGCTNMDLPRAFDGEFNEVKNNKLINAYCTSCHNHKEFDAKRHVLKVRPKYKRKLFRNRSGCRTCHYLEKVWSKDHTFRKTRRPKQVNRGDFREFEKNY
;
A
#
# COMPACT_ATOMS: atom_id res chain seq x y z
N MET A 1 68.57 -27.55 -15.62
CA MET A 1 67.15 -27.76 -15.93
C MET A 1 66.31 -26.77 -15.14
N LYS A 2 65.73 -25.74 -15.80
CA LYS A 2 64.92 -24.68 -15.14
C LYS A 2 63.44 -25.04 -15.25
N ILE A 3 62.82 -25.22 -14.12
CA ILE A 3 61.37 -25.41 -14.03
C ILE A 3 60.72 -24.01 -14.06
N LYS A 4 60.31 -23.60 -15.25
CA LYS A 4 59.44 -22.41 -15.43
C LYS A 4 58.01 -22.89 -15.79
N GLY A 5 57.25 -23.28 -14.82
CA GLY A 5 55.90 -23.77 -15.10
C GLY A 5 54.85 -23.50 -14.01
N LEU A 6 55.25 -22.83 -12.90
CA LEU A 6 54.40 -22.79 -11.72
C LEU A 6 53.66 -21.47 -11.49
N SER A 7 53.90 -20.44 -12.27
CA SER A 7 53.37 -19.09 -12.00
C SER A 7 52.09 -18.72 -12.79
N THR A 8 51.80 -19.42 -13.88
CA THR A 8 50.64 -19.09 -14.73
C THR A 8 49.32 -19.69 -14.23
N LEU A 9 49.36 -20.83 -13.53
CA LEU A 9 48.17 -21.49 -12.96
C LEU A 9 47.53 -20.70 -11.82
N ASN A 10 48.31 -20.03 -10.99
CA ASN A 10 47.80 -19.24 -9.87
C ASN A 10 47.08 -17.96 -10.32
N CYS A 11 47.48 -17.35 -11.43
CA CYS A 11 46.86 -16.13 -11.93
C CYS A 11 45.44 -16.39 -12.47
N CYS A 12 45.25 -17.48 -13.21
CA CYS A 12 43.95 -17.85 -13.77
C CYS A 12 42.92 -18.24 -12.68
N GLN A 13 43.39 -18.89 -11.63
CA GLN A 13 42.57 -19.30 -10.51
C GLN A 13 42.12 -18.11 -9.65
N LEU A 14 43.00 -17.13 -9.44
CA LEU A 14 42.68 -15.88 -8.74
C LEU A 14 41.68 -15.01 -9.52
N VAL A 15 41.77 -14.94 -10.83
CA VAL A 15 40.82 -14.18 -11.68
C VAL A 15 39.45 -14.85 -11.67
N SER A 16 39.36 -16.17 -11.77
CA SER A 16 38.11 -16.92 -11.71
C SER A 16 37.41 -16.74 -10.35
N GLN A 17 38.16 -16.76 -9.26
CA GLN A 17 37.59 -16.60 -7.91
C GLN A 17 37.07 -15.18 -7.68
N ARG A 18 37.71 -14.16 -8.19
CA ARG A 18 37.25 -12.75 -8.12
C ARG A 18 35.98 -12.54 -8.95
N LEU A 19 35.93 -13.10 -10.17
CA LEU A 19 34.74 -13.06 -11.03
C LEU A 19 33.53 -13.73 -10.38
N PHE A 20 33.73 -14.88 -9.75
CA PHE A 20 32.69 -15.58 -9.02
C PHE A 20 32.18 -14.75 -7.82
N LEU A 21 33.08 -14.13 -7.07
CA LEU A 21 32.72 -13.27 -5.94
C LEU A 21 31.91 -12.03 -6.40
N CYS A 22 32.31 -11.39 -7.48
CA CYS A 22 31.57 -10.29 -8.08
C CYS A 22 30.20 -10.71 -8.55
N PHE A 23 30.07 -11.90 -9.15
CA PHE A 23 28.78 -12.45 -9.59
C PHE A 23 27.84 -12.72 -8.41
N VAL A 24 28.35 -13.32 -7.32
CA VAL A 24 27.55 -13.59 -6.12
C VAL A 24 27.07 -12.29 -5.46
N VAL A 25 27.95 -11.27 -5.36
CA VAL A 25 27.59 -9.97 -4.80
C VAL A 25 26.55 -9.28 -5.67
N PHE A 26 26.72 -9.34 -7.00
CA PHE A 26 25.77 -8.75 -7.95
C PHE A 26 24.40 -9.44 -7.89
N MET A 27 24.37 -10.75 -7.86
CA MET A 27 23.12 -11.53 -7.67
C MET A 27 22.46 -11.25 -6.33
N GLY A 28 23.22 -11.14 -5.24
CA GLY A 28 22.71 -10.76 -3.92
C GLY A 28 22.08 -9.37 -3.93
N PHE A 29 22.70 -8.41 -4.61
CA PHE A 29 22.18 -7.05 -4.75
C PHE A 29 20.85 -7.02 -5.54
N PHE A 30 20.75 -7.80 -6.62
CA PHE A 30 19.49 -7.91 -7.39
C PHE A 30 18.37 -8.57 -6.60
N LEU A 31 18.67 -9.58 -5.79
CA LEU A 31 17.68 -10.23 -4.93
C LEU A 31 17.12 -9.27 -3.85
N THR A 32 17.95 -8.36 -3.33
CA THR A 32 17.48 -7.38 -2.33
C THR A 32 16.63 -6.26 -2.94
N LEU A 33 16.88 -5.88 -4.20
CA LEU A 33 16.07 -4.86 -4.89
C LEU A 33 14.66 -5.35 -5.29
N GLY A 34 14.48 -6.66 -5.43
CA GLY A 34 13.18 -7.26 -5.79
C GLY A 34 12.16 -7.36 -4.64
N LEU A 35 12.57 -7.12 -3.38
CA LEU A 35 11.69 -7.15 -2.22
C LEU A 35 10.99 -5.80 -1.99
N GLY A 36 10.56 -5.13 -3.04
CA GLY A 36 9.68 -3.97 -2.94
C GLY A 36 8.38 -4.39 -2.23
N CYS A 37 8.14 -3.88 -1.02
CA CYS A 37 6.89 -4.06 -0.30
C CYS A 37 5.77 -3.40 -1.10
N THR A 38 5.12 -4.14 -2.00
CA THR A 38 3.82 -3.76 -2.53
C THR A 38 2.84 -3.85 -1.37
N ASN A 39 2.37 -2.72 -0.88
CA ASN A 39 1.44 -2.68 0.24
C ASN A 39 0.04 -3.11 -0.24
N MET A 40 -0.11 -4.42 -0.51
CA MET A 40 -1.35 -5.06 -0.99
C MET A 40 -2.47 -5.00 0.06
N ASP A 41 -2.14 -4.67 1.31
CA ASP A 41 -3.11 -4.64 2.39
C ASP A 41 -4.06 -3.43 2.32
N LEU A 42 -3.68 -2.37 1.62
CA LEU A 42 -4.53 -1.18 1.54
C LEU A 42 -5.84 -1.41 0.74
N PRO A 43 -5.82 -1.99 -0.48
CA PRO A 43 -7.04 -2.38 -1.18
C PRO A 43 -7.91 -3.33 -0.34
N ARG A 44 -7.31 -4.35 0.26
CA ARG A 44 -7.99 -5.31 1.13
C ARG A 44 -8.66 -4.65 2.34
N ALA A 45 -8.01 -3.63 2.92
CA ALA A 45 -8.59 -2.85 4.00
C ALA A 45 -9.82 -2.04 3.55
N PHE A 46 -9.79 -1.47 2.34
CA PHE A 46 -10.96 -0.79 1.77
C PHE A 46 -12.09 -1.75 1.41
N ASP A 47 -11.77 -2.97 0.99
CA ASP A 47 -12.75 -4.03 0.71
C ASP A 47 -13.31 -4.65 2.01
N GLY A 48 -12.66 -4.39 3.15
CA GLY A 48 -13.12 -4.83 4.47
C GLY A 48 -12.75 -6.27 4.81
N GLU A 49 -11.68 -6.79 4.22
CA GLU A 49 -11.21 -8.14 4.46
C GLU A 49 -10.64 -8.37 5.87
N PHE A 50 -10.26 -7.30 6.56
CA PHE A 50 -9.80 -7.38 7.94
C PHE A 50 -10.90 -6.94 8.92
N ASN A 51 -10.67 -7.12 10.22
CA ASN A 51 -11.55 -6.52 11.22
C ASN A 51 -11.55 -4.98 11.15
N GLU A 52 -12.60 -4.35 11.68
CA GLU A 52 -12.80 -2.89 11.55
C GLU A 52 -11.61 -2.08 12.09
N VAL A 53 -10.99 -2.52 13.17
CA VAL A 53 -9.84 -1.84 13.80
C VAL A 53 -8.63 -1.84 12.87
N LYS A 54 -8.29 -2.99 12.27
CA LYS A 54 -7.17 -3.12 11.32
C LYS A 54 -7.45 -2.35 10.03
N ASN A 55 -8.67 -2.44 9.49
CA ASN A 55 -9.07 -1.67 8.32
C ASN A 55 -8.88 -0.16 8.55
N ASN A 56 -9.40 0.35 9.65
CA ASN A 56 -9.29 1.76 10.00
C ASN A 56 -7.84 2.20 10.21
N LYS A 57 -7.01 1.36 10.84
CA LYS A 57 -5.57 1.65 11.04
C LYS A 57 -4.83 1.78 9.71
N LEU A 58 -5.03 0.84 8.78
CA LEU A 58 -4.37 0.84 7.47
C LEU A 58 -4.82 2.03 6.61
N ILE A 59 -6.13 2.29 6.56
CA ILE A 59 -6.69 3.42 5.82
C ILE A 59 -6.22 4.75 6.41
N ASN A 60 -6.18 4.88 7.74
CA ASN A 60 -5.70 6.08 8.41
C ASN A 60 -4.21 6.32 8.13
N ALA A 61 -3.37 5.31 8.24
CA ALA A 61 -1.94 5.41 7.92
C ALA A 61 -1.71 5.89 6.49
N TYR A 62 -2.49 5.37 5.52
CA TYR A 62 -2.45 5.83 4.14
C TYR A 62 -2.88 7.30 3.99
N CYS A 63 -3.95 7.72 4.65
CA CYS A 63 -4.40 9.11 4.60
C CYS A 63 -3.37 10.06 5.21
N THR A 64 -2.76 9.69 6.33
CA THR A 64 -1.75 10.50 7.01
C THR A 64 -0.45 10.59 6.25
N SER A 65 -0.06 9.57 5.49
CA SER A 65 1.18 9.58 4.70
C SER A 65 1.20 10.71 3.65
N CYS A 66 0.06 11.04 3.05
CA CYS A 66 -0.05 12.14 2.10
C CYS A 66 -0.33 13.50 2.77
N HIS A 67 -0.87 13.51 3.99
CA HIS A 67 -1.22 14.71 4.73
C HIS A 67 -0.25 15.03 5.88
N ASN A 68 0.98 14.59 5.76
CA ASN A 68 2.01 14.69 6.81
C ASN A 68 2.28 16.15 7.27
N HIS A 69 1.93 17.15 6.45
CA HIS A 69 2.08 18.57 6.77
C HIS A 69 0.82 19.19 7.37
N LYS A 70 -0.28 18.45 7.45
CA LYS A 70 -1.52 18.90 8.07
C LYS A 70 -1.83 17.89 9.15
N GLU A 71 -1.82 18.31 10.38
CA GLU A 71 -2.22 17.50 11.54
C GLU A 71 -3.59 16.84 11.29
N PHE A 72 -3.57 15.68 10.63
CA PHE A 72 -4.78 14.92 10.33
C PHE A 72 -5.11 14.02 11.52
N ASP A 73 -6.11 14.42 12.26
CA ASP A 73 -6.72 13.61 13.31
C ASP A 73 -7.97 12.92 12.75
N ALA A 74 -7.89 11.59 12.56
CA ALA A 74 -8.98 10.79 12.02
C ALA A 74 -10.22 10.85 12.91
N LYS A 75 -10.08 10.85 14.22
CA LYS A 75 -11.19 10.92 15.17
C LYS A 75 -11.91 12.26 15.05
N ARG A 76 -11.17 13.34 15.05
CA ARG A 76 -11.70 14.72 14.87
C ARG A 76 -12.39 14.86 13.51
N HIS A 77 -11.79 14.29 12.46
CA HIS A 77 -12.39 14.29 11.12
C HIS A 77 -13.75 13.58 11.12
N VAL A 78 -13.85 12.38 11.66
CA VAL A 78 -15.11 11.62 11.75
C VAL A 78 -16.16 12.41 12.54
N LEU A 79 -15.83 12.95 13.70
CA LEU A 79 -16.75 13.73 14.52
C LEU A 79 -17.27 14.96 13.80
N LYS A 80 -16.42 15.65 12.99
CA LYS A 80 -16.80 16.83 12.23
C LYS A 80 -17.68 16.54 11.01
N VAL A 81 -17.48 15.39 10.37
CA VAL A 81 -18.13 15.07 9.09
C VAL A 81 -19.40 14.26 9.28
N ARG A 82 -19.44 13.35 10.23
CA ARG A 82 -20.55 12.44 10.51
C ARG A 82 -21.91 13.14 10.69
N PRO A 83 -22.05 14.26 11.39
CA PRO A 83 -23.33 14.93 11.56
C PRO A 83 -23.96 15.47 10.25
N LYS A 84 -23.16 15.64 9.20
CA LYS A 84 -23.62 16.12 7.89
C LYS A 84 -24.39 15.08 7.10
N TYR A 85 -24.33 13.78 7.51
CA TYR A 85 -25.06 12.71 6.89
C TYR A 85 -26.45 12.54 7.56
N LYS A 86 -27.50 12.47 6.74
CA LYS A 86 -28.87 12.21 7.22
C LYS A 86 -29.14 10.72 7.40
N ARG A 87 -28.51 9.89 6.59
CA ARG A 87 -28.72 8.43 6.58
C ARG A 87 -28.02 7.74 7.75
N LYS A 88 -28.73 6.82 8.40
CA LYS A 88 -28.35 6.17 9.68
C LYS A 88 -27.00 5.46 9.60
N LEU A 89 -26.74 4.72 8.50
CA LEU A 89 -25.50 4.01 8.29
C LEU A 89 -24.28 4.95 8.38
N PHE A 90 -24.31 6.07 7.66
CA PHE A 90 -23.20 7.01 7.59
C PHE A 90 -23.07 7.87 8.85
N ARG A 91 -24.20 8.17 9.50
CA ARG A 91 -24.22 8.98 10.71
C ARG A 91 -23.72 8.25 11.95
N ASN A 92 -23.96 6.94 12.04
CA ASN A 92 -23.68 6.16 13.24
C ASN A 92 -22.37 5.36 13.18
N ARG A 93 -21.77 5.21 12.00
CA ARG A 93 -20.52 4.45 11.85
C ARG A 93 -19.29 5.32 12.06
N SER A 94 -18.25 4.71 12.62
CA SER A 94 -16.91 5.30 12.82
C SER A 94 -15.87 4.81 11.81
N GLY A 95 -16.21 3.78 11.04
CA GLY A 95 -15.30 3.15 10.09
C GLY A 95 -15.01 4.02 8.87
N CYS A 96 -13.73 4.12 8.50
CA CYS A 96 -13.28 4.91 7.35
C CYS A 96 -13.92 4.45 6.03
N ARG A 97 -14.06 3.14 5.83
CA ARG A 97 -14.59 2.55 4.61
C ARG A 97 -16.08 2.83 4.35
N THR A 98 -16.83 3.22 5.36
CA THR A 98 -18.23 3.64 5.18
C THR A 98 -18.33 4.86 4.27
N CYS A 99 -17.39 5.81 4.41
CA CYS A 99 -17.38 7.05 3.63
C CYS A 99 -16.37 7.04 2.49
N HIS A 100 -15.28 6.26 2.59
CA HIS A 100 -14.18 6.22 1.62
C HIS A 100 -14.07 4.85 0.98
N TYR A 101 -13.75 4.82 -0.32
CA TYR A 101 -13.54 3.59 -1.09
C TYR A 101 -12.51 3.81 -2.21
N LEU A 102 -12.00 2.72 -2.75
CA LEU A 102 -11.14 2.72 -3.92
C LEU A 102 -11.98 2.38 -5.15
N GLU A 103 -11.82 3.17 -6.20
CA GLU A 103 -12.40 2.92 -7.51
C GLU A 103 -11.29 2.47 -8.47
N LYS A 104 -11.43 1.29 -9.04
CA LYS A 104 -10.56 0.79 -10.10
C LYS A 104 -10.94 1.43 -11.42
N VAL A 105 -9.98 2.09 -12.08
CA VAL A 105 -10.16 2.54 -13.45
C VAL A 105 -9.59 1.48 -14.38
N TRP A 106 -10.49 0.78 -15.10
CA TRP A 106 -10.16 -0.34 -15.99
C TRP A 106 -9.18 0.01 -17.12
N SER A 107 -9.12 1.27 -17.54
CA SER A 107 -8.23 1.72 -18.61
C SER A 107 -6.83 2.13 -18.16
N LYS A 108 -6.62 2.24 -16.86
CA LYS A 108 -5.34 2.63 -16.26
C LYS A 108 -5.17 1.82 -14.99
N ASP A 109 -4.00 1.26 -14.78
CA ASP A 109 -3.65 0.46 -13.58
C ASP A 109 -3.61 1.32 -12.30
N HIS A 110 -4.54 2.27 -12.19
CA HIS A 110 -4.63 3.22 -11.08
C HIS A 110 -5.95 3.06 -10.32
N THR A 111 -5.82 3.02 -9.01
CA THR A 111 -6.96 3.10 -8.11
C THR A 111 -7.11 4.54 -7.60
N PHE A 112 -8.32 5.09 -7.73
CA PHE A 112 -8.64 6.41 -7.19
C PHE A 112 -9.42 6.29 -5.89
N ARG A 113 -9.00 7.04 -4.88
CA ARG A 113 -9.78 7.19 -3.66
C ARG A 113 -10.99 8.08 -3.93
N LYS A 114 -12.17 7.55 -3.67
CA LYS A 114 -13.45 8.26 -3.74
C LYS A 114 -14.05 8.44 -2.35
N THR A 115 -14.98 9.39 -2.26
CA THR A 115 -15.69 9.68 -1.02
C THR A 115 -17.18 9.74 -1.31
N ARG A 116 -17.97 8.99 -0.55
CA ARG A 116 -19.43 9.09 -0.54
C ARG A 116 -19.83 10.37 0.21
N ARG A 117 -19.96 11.46 -0.53
CA ARG A 117 -20.14 12.80 0.06
C ARG A 117 -21.57 12.97 0.64
N PRO A 118 -21.75 13.79 1.71
CA PRO A 118 -23.07 14.01 2.32
C PRO A 118 -24.15 14.42 1.32
N LYS A 119 -23.83 15.30 0.34
CA LYS A 119 -24.78 15.72 -0.69
C LYS A 119 -25.32 14.55 -1.52
N GLN A 120 -24.46 13.61 -1.92
CA GLN A 120 -24.81 12.43 -2.72
C GLN A 120 -25.59 11.42 -1.87
N VAL A 121 -25.06 11.07 -0.69
CA VAL A 121 -25.68 10.13 0.22
C VAL A 121 -27.08 10.60 0.64
N ASN A 122 -27.24 11.87 0.97
CA ASN A 122 -28.53 12.44 1.41
C ASN A 122 -29.58 12.46 0.29
N ARG A 123 -29.15 12.50 -0.99
CA ARG A 123 -30.03 12.34 -2.17
C ARG A 123 -30.42 10.89 -2.44
N GLY A 124 -29.74 9.94 -1.84
CA GLY A 124 -30.01 8.52 -1.98
C GLY A 124 -29.20 7.79 -3.05
N ASP A 125 -28.15 8.42 -3.58
CA ASP A 125 -27.27 7.81 -4.63
C ASP A 125 -26.58 6.52 -4.15
N PHE A 126 -26.50 6.29 -2.83
CA PHE A 126 -25.84 5.12 -2.24
C PHE A 126 -26.82 4.17 -1.52
N ARG A 127 -28.09 4.13 -1.93
CA ARG A 127 -29.09 3.22 -1.33
C ARG A 127 -28.74 1.75 -1.47
N GLU A 128 -28.23 1.34 -2.63
CA GLU A 128 -27.79 -0.05 -2.89
C GLU A 128 -26.64 -0.43 -1.97
N PHE A 129 -25.61 0.43 -1.88
CA PHE A 129 -24.51 0.22 -0.94
C PHE A 129 -25.01 0.10 0.51
N GLU A 130 -25.96 0.94 0.93
CA GLU A 130 -26.48 0.92 2.30
C GLU A 130 -27.23 -0.37 2.63
N LYS A 131 -27.89 -1.00 1.65
CA LYS A 131 -28.57 -2.28 1.84
C LYS A 131 -27.60 -3.44 2.02
N ASN A 132 -26.45 -3.39 1.37
CA ASN A 132 -25.49 -4.49 1.27
C ASN A 132 -24.29 -4.34 2.23
N TYR A 133 -24.25 -3.29 3.00
CA TYR A 133 -23.17 -3.01 3.95
C TYR A 133 -23.42 -3.68 5.30
#